data_38c454bcf44ea22c320146200b5294fa
#
_entry.id   38c454bcf44ea22c320146200b5294fa
#
_cell.length_a   1.000
_cell.length_b   1.000
_cell.length_c   1.000
_cell.angle_alpha   90.00
_cell.angle_beta   90.00
_cell.angle_gamma   90.00
#
_symmetry.space_group_name_H-M   'P 1'
#
loop_
_entity.id
_entity.type
_entity.pdbx_description
1 polymer ?
#
loop_
_entity_poly.entity_id
_entity_poly.type
_entity_poly.pdbx_seq_one_letter_code
_entity_poly.pdbx_strand_id
1 'polypeptide(L)'
;MTETIKLRNKIIGNGKKTFIIAEIGINHQGNFEKCKKLIKEASKCGADAAKIQLVNVGESYNEDTKSFKEFKNKSFSDQQLITLKKYAKKNNILFFATPGDISSLKRLIQLKFDLIKISSGLFNNFPLLR
;
A
#
# COMPACT_ATOMS: atom_id res chain seq x y z
N MET A 1 9.08 -29.11 6.31
CA MET A 1 9.68 -27.82 6.74
C MET A 1 8.57 -26.77 6.72
N THR A 2 8.33 -26.09 7.83
CA THR A 2 7.36 -24.98 7.88
C THR A 2 7.99 -23.76 7.21
N GLU A 3 7.52 -23.41 6.03
CA GLU A 3 7.97 -22.21 5.34
C GLU A 3 7.57 -20.96 6.12
N THR A 4 8.54 -20.14 6.44
CA THR A 4 8.31 -18.85 7.11
C THR A 4 8.94 -17.73 6.29
N ILE A 5 8.27 -16.59 6.25
CA ILE A 5 8.74 -15.37 5.60
C ILE A 5 9.14 -14.38 6.71
N LYS A 6 10.36 -13.88 6.64
CA LYS A 6 10.82 -12.80 7.53
C LYS A 6 10.61 -11.47 6.82
N LEU A 7 9.80 -10.60 7.44
CA LEU A 7 9.53 -9.27 6.95
C LEU A 7 9.90 -8.26 8.06
N ARG A 8 11.09 -7.66 7.97
CA ARG A 8 11.72 -6.87 9.03
C ARG A 8 11.81 -7.68 10.35
N ASN A 9 11.15 -7.21 11.40
CA ASN A 9 11.08 -7.87 12.72
C ASN A 9 9.88 -8.82 12.87
N LYS A 10 9.09 -9.03 11.82
CA LYS A 10 7.93 -9.92 11.80
C LYS A 10 8.28 -11.24 11.11
N ILE A 11 7.71 -12.33 11.60
CA ILE A 11 7.81 -13.65 10.97
C ILE A 11 6.39 -14.09 10.64
N ILE A 12 6.15 -14.39 9.37
CA ILE A 12 4.87 -14.84 8.83
C ILE A 12 5.02 -16.30 8.45
N GLY A 13 4.07 -17.14 8.81
CA GLY A 13 4.10 -18.55 8.45
C GLY A 13 3.31 -19.42 9.41
N ASN A 14 3.33 -20.72 9.15
CA ASN A 14 2.59 -21.69 9.93
C ASN A 14 3.08 -21.71 11.39
N GLY A 15 2.13 -21.73 12.34
CA GLY A 15 2.42 -21.69 13.78
C GLY A 15 2.92 -20.34 14.30
N LYS A 16 2.87 -19.27 13.49
CA LYS A 16 3.21 -17.90 13.91
C LYS A 16 1.93 -17.08 14.13
N LYS A 17 2.07 -15.96 14.87
CA LYS A 17 0.99 -15.02 15.05
C LYS A 17 0.48 -14.53 13.69
N THR A 18 -0.84 -14.46 13.54
CA THR A 18 -1.46 -13.91 12.33
C THR A 18 -0.98 -12.49 12.06
N PHE A 19 -0.56 -12.25 10.82
CA PHE A 19 -0.15 -10.92 10.36
C PHE A 19 -1.37 -10.13 9.92
N ILE A 20 -1.65 -9.05 10.62
CA ILE A 20 -2.85 -8.21 10.45
C ILE A 20 -2.53 -6.99 9.59
N ILE A 21 -3.25 -6.82 8.50
CA ILE A 21 -3.13 -5.68 7.59
C ILE A 21 -4.36 -4.79 7.72
N ALA A 22 -4.15 -3.53 8.09
CA ALA A 22 -5.21 -2.52 8.05
C ALA A 22 -5.34 -1.97 6.62
N GLU A 23 -6.49 -2.22 6.00
CA GLU A 23 -6.83 -1.76 4.65
C GLU A 23 -7.30 -0.31 4.68
N ILE A 24 -6.38 0.64 4.52
CA ILE A 24 -6.72 2.06 4.38
C ILE A 24 -7.31 2.35 2.99
N GLY A 25 -6.77 1.67 1.95
CA GLY A 25 -7.22 1.87 0.57
C GLY A 25 -7.07 3.33 0.14
N ILE A 26 -8.18 3.94 -0.29
CA ILE A 26 -8.27 5.37 -0.64
C ILE A 26 -9.10 6.18 0.37
N ASN A 27 -9.39 5.64 1.54
CA ASN A 27 -10.19 6.33 2.57
C ASN A 27 -9.53 7.61 3.09
N HIS A 28 -8.23 7.79 2.86
CA HIS A 28 -7.53 9.05 3.12
C HIS A 28 -7.98 10.20 2.19
N GLN A 29 -8.65 9.90 1.06
CA GLN A 29 -9.23 10.89 0.12
C GLN A 29 -8.21 11.91 -0.42
N GLY A 30 -6.95 11.51 -0.65
CA GLY A 30 -5.86 12.41 -1.04
C GLY A 30 -5.33 13.31 0.09
N ASN A 31 -5.94 13.28 1.26
CA ASN A 31 -5.51 14.09 2.40
C ASN A 31 -4.36 13.42 3.15
N PHE A 32 -3.21 14.06 3.15
CA PHE A 32 -1.97 13.56 3.73
C PHE A 32 -2.05 13.39 5.26
N GLU A 33 -2.60 14.37 5.98
CA GLU A 33 -2.75 14.30 7.42
C GLU A 33 -3.78 13.23 7.85
N LYS A 34 -4.86 13.09 7.09
CA LYS A 34 -5.82 12.00 7.29
C LYS A 34 -5.15 10.63 7.11
N CYS A 35 -4.29 10.48 6.10
CA CYS A 35 -3.54 9.23 5.90
C CYS A 35 -2.62 8.93 7.09
N LYS A 36 -1.88 9.91 7.60
CA LYS A 36 -1.07 9.76 8.81
C LYS A 36 -1.90 9.34 10.01
N LYS A 37 -3.06 9.97 10.20
CA LYS A 37 -3.97 9.61 11.29
C LYS A 37 -4.43 8.14 11.16
N LEU A 38 -4.84 7.70 9.99
CA LEU A 38 -5.25 6.31 9.74
C LEU A 38 -4.11 5.31 10.02
N ILE A 39 -2.90 5.62 9.59
CA ILE A 39 -1.70 4.78 9.89
C ILE A 39 -1.48 4.68 11.41
N LYS A 40 -1.56 5.80 12.13
CA LYS A 40 -1.38 5.84 13.58
C LYS A 40 -2.45 5.03 14.32
N GLU A 41 -3.72 5.18 13.93
CA GLU A 41 -4.81 4.44 14.54
C GLU A 41 -4.71 2.93 14.23
N ALA A 42 -4.34 2.55 13.01
CA ALA A 42 -4.06 1.15 12.67
C ALA A 42 -2.98 0.54 13.57
N SER A 43 -1.89 1.28 13.82
CA SER A 43 -0.85 0.85 14.76
C SER A 43 -1.38 0.68 16.19
N LYS A 44 -2.14 1.64 16.70
CA LYS A 44 -2.73 1.56 18.05
C LYS A 44 -3.69 0.37 18.20
N CYS A 45 -4.40 0.01 17.15
CA CYS A 45 -5.29 -1.16 17.11
C CYS A 45 -4.53 -2.49 16.98
N GLY A 46 -3.20 -2.47 16.93
CA GLY A 46 -2.36 -3.66 16.88
C GLY A 46 -2.20 -4.27 15.48
N ALA A 47 -2.51 -3.53 14.41
CA ALA A 47 -2.20 -3.98 13.07
C ALA A 47 -0.68 -4.05 12.84
N ASP A 48 -0.23 -5.05 12.09
CA ASP A 48 1.17 -5.23 11.72
C ASP A 48 1.58 -4.36 10.53
N ALA A 49 0.61 -4.07 9.66
CA ALA A 49 0.81 -3.22 8.50
C ALA A 49 -0.42 -2.37 8.17
N ALA A 50 -0.18 -1.22 7.53
CA ALA A 50 -1.20 -0.37 6.92
C ALA A 50 -0.97 -0.31 5.40
N LYS A 51 -2.04 -0.52 4.63
CA LYS A 51 -1.98 -0.59 3.16
C LYS A 51 -2.86 0.46 2.50
N ILE A 52 -2.29 1.19 1.55
CA ILE A 52 -3.02 2.12 0.67
C ILE A 52 -3.10 1.58 -0.76
N GLN A 53 -3.87 2.25 -1.60
CA GLN A 53 -3.86 2.06 -3.06
C GLN A 53 -3.11 3.23 -3.71
N LEU A 54 -2.27 2.92 -4.69
CA LEU A 54 -1.55 3.90 -5.50
C LEU A 54 -1.93 3.68 -6.96
N VAL A 55 -2.58 4.67 -7.57
CA VAL A 55 -3.12 4.56 -8.92
C VAL A 55 -2.79 5.82 -9.71
N ASN A 56 -2.20 5.64 -10.88
CA ASN A 56 -2.19 6.65 -11.93
C ASN A 56 -3.50 6.55 -12.71
N VAL A 57 -4.42 7.43 -12.42
CA VAL A 57 -5.79 7.34 -12.97
C VAL A 57 -5.82 7.42 -14.50
N GLY A 58 -4.94 8.23 -15.11
CA GLY A 58 -4.86 8.37 -16.56
C GLY A 58 -4.33 7.13 -17.29
N GLU A 59 -3.56 6.28 -16.59
CA GLU A 59 -3.08 5.00 -17.12
C GLU A 59 -4.08 3.86 -16.87
N SER A 60 -4.90 3.98 -15.82
CA SER A 60 -5.74 2.88 -15.33
C SER A 60 -7.19 2.95 -15.78
N TYR A 61 -7.73 4.14 -16.02
CA TYR A 61 -9.16 4.34 -16.25
C TYR A 61 -9.45 5.42 -17.31
N ASN A 62 -10.54 5.24 -18.07
CA ASN A 62 -11.09 6.30 -18.92
C ASN A 62 -11.76 7.37 -18.07
N GLU A 63 -11.66 8.64 -18.51
CA GLU A 63 -12.09 9.82 -17.75
C GLU A 63 -13.58 9.85 -17.40
N ASP A 64 -14.42 9.26 -18.22
CA ASP A 64 -15.87 9.17 -18.05
C ASP A 64 -16.30 8.10 -17.04
N THR A 65 -15.39 7.22 -16.62
CA THR A 65 -15.70 6.12 -15.71
C THR A 65 -15.89 6.59 -14.27
N LYS A 66 -16.71 5.83 -13.53
CA LYS A 66 -16.86 6.00 -12.07
C LYS A 66 -15.54 5.83 -11.35
N SER A 67 -14.74 4.85 -11.76
CA SER A 67 -13.43 4.56 -11.16
C SER A 67 -12.46 5.72 -11.32
N PHE A 68 -12.40 6.36 -12.50
CA PHE A 68 -11.58 7.55 -12.71
C PHE A 68 -11.94 8.66 -11.71
N LYS A 69 -13.24 8.97 -11.58
CA LYS A 69 -13.75 9.98 -10.65
C LYS A 69 -13.42 9.65 -9.20
N GLU A 70 -13.54 8.37 -8.84
CA GLU A 70 -13.26 7.88 -7.48
C GLU A 70 -11.78 7.99 -7.10
N PHE A 71 -10.87 7.67 -8.02
CA PHE A 71 -9.42 7.69 -7.74
C PHE A 71 -8.75 9.02 -8.05
N LYS A 72 -9.41 9.91 -8.78
CA LYS A 72 -8.87 11.24 -9.13
C LYS A 72 -8.46 12.00 -7.86
N ASN A 73 -7.26 12.58 -7.89
CA ASN A 73 -6.67 13.36 -6.79
C ASN A 73 -6.45 12.58 -5.46
N LYS A 74 -6.44 11.26 -5.51
CA LYS A 74 -6.20 10.42 -4.31
C LYS A 74 -4.81 9.78 -4.27
N SER A 75 -3.92 10.13 -5.19
CA SER A 75 -2.51 9.73 -5.17
C SER A 75 -1.66 10.70 -4.35
N PHE A 76 -0.56 10.17 -3.82
CA PHE A 76 0.46 10.96 -3.14
C PHE A 76 1.70 11.14 -4.01
N SER A 77 2.41 12.25 -3.83
CA SER A 77 3.73 12.46 -4.43
C SER A 77 4.76 11.50 -3.81
N ASP A 78 5.90 11.32 -4.48
CA ASP A 78 6.99 10.48 -3.98
C ASP A 78 7.50 10.96 -2.62
N GLN A 79 7.64 12.28 -2.44
CA GLN A 79 8.03 12.86 -1.16
C GLN A 79 7.03 12.57 -0.05
N GLN A 80 5.73 12.62 -0.36
CA GLN A 80 4.68 12.27 0.60
C GLN A 80 4.73 10.78 0.95
N LEU A 81 4.91 9.90 -0.03
CA LEU A 81 5.03 8.45 0.18
C LEU A 81 6.24 8.11 1.07
N ILE A 82 7.40 8.74 0.82
CA ILE A 82 8.59 8.60 1.67
C ILE A 82 8.30 9.05 3.10
N THR A 83 7.61 10.17 3.25
CA THR A 83 7.26 10.72 4.57
C THR A 83 6.27 9.81 5.31
N LEU A 84 5.24 9.27 4.63
CA LEU A 84 4.31 8.30 5.21
C LEU A 84 5.02 7.02 5.64
N LYS A 85 5.95 6.52 4.84
CA LYS A 85 6.77 5.34 5.15
C LYS A 85 7.63 5.56 6.42
N LYS A 86 8.28 6.72 6.52
CA LYS A 86 9.04 7.11 7.73
C LYS A 86 8.13 7.27 8.95
N TYR A 87 6.97 7.87 8.76
CA TYR A 87 5.97 8.05 9.83
C TYR A 87 5.43 6.70 10.35
N ALA A 88 5.10 5.78 9.45
CA ALA A 88 4.67 4.43 9.83
C ALA A 88 5.76 3.70 10.63
N LYS A 89 7.03 3.78 10.18
CA LYS A 89 8.18 3.22 10.90
C LYS A 89 8.28 3.75 12.33
N LYS A 90 8.08 5.06 12.54
CA LYS A 90 8.07 5.68 13.89
C LYS A 90 6.91 5.18 14.76
N ASN A 91 5.82 4.74 14.16
CA ASN A 91 4.68 4.16 14.86
C ASN A 91 4.72 2.62 14.90
N ASN A 92 5.86 1.99 14.63
CA ASN A 92 6.08 0.54 14.68
C ASN A 92 5.11 -0.28 13.79
N ILE A 93 4.65 0.28 12.69
CA ILE A 93 3.77 -0.39 11.72
C ILE A 93 4.44 -0.40 10.34
N LEU A 94 4.31 -1.47 9.58
CA LEU A 94 4.70 -1.52 8.18
C LEU A 94 3.74 -0.66 7.34
N PHE A 95 4.28 -0.03 6.30
CA PHE A 95 3.47 0.72 5.35
C PHE A 95 3.79 0.31 3.93
N PHE A 96 2.77 -0.05 3.18
CA PHE A 96 2.92 -0.50 1.81
C PHE A 96 1.71 -0.15 0.95
N ALA A 97 1.76 -0.48 -0.33
CA ALA A 97 0.70 -0.13 -1.25
C ALA A 97 0.38 -1.26 -2.25
N THR A 98 -0.83 -1.17 -2.80
CA THR A 98 -1.25 -1.90 -4.00
C THR A 98 -1.11 -0.94 -5.18
N PRO A 99 -0.23 -1.21 -6.17
CA PRO A 99 -0.22 -0.43 -7.41
C PRO A 99 -1.43 -0.81 -8.27
N GLY A 100 -2.04 0.18 -8.90
CA GLY A 100 -3.13 -0.02 -9.86
C GLY A 100 -2.64 -0.17 -11.31
N ASP A 101 -1.37 0.16 -11.55
CA ASP A 101 -0.77 0.27 -12.87
C ASP A 101 0.76 0.08 -12.82
N ILE A 102 1.37 -0.01 -14.00
CA ILE A 102 2.82 -0.24 -14.13
C ILE A 102 3.62 0.96 -13.62
N SER A 103 3.19 2.18 -13.87
CA SER A 103 3.92 3.38 -13.41
C SER A 103 3.89 3.47 -11.88
N SER A 104 2.77 3.18 -11.26
CA SER A 104 2.65 3.09 -9.80
C SER A 104 3.53 1.99 -9.20
N LEU A 105 3.61 0.82 -9.85
CA LEU A 105 4.51 -0.25 -9.43
C LEU A 105 5.99 0.19 -9.49
N LYS A 106 6.41 0.79 -10.61
CA LYS A 106 7.78 1.31 -10.77
C LYS A 106 8.14 2.31 -9.66
N ARG A 107 7.22 3.22 -9.33
CA ARG A 107 7.40 4.18 -8.23
C ARG A 107 7.63 3.47 -6.88
N LEU A 108 6.81 2.46 -6.54
CA LEU A 108 6.96 1.72 -5.29
C LEU A 108 8.32 1.00 -5.21
N ILE A 109 8.78 0.42 -6.32
CA ILE A 109 10.10 -0.23 -6.41
C ILE A 109 11.22 0.81 -6.23
N GLN A 110 11.17 1.94 -6.94
CA GLN A 110 12.16 3.02 -6.83
C GLN A 110 12.23 3.61 -5.41
N LEU A 111 11.08 3.73 -4.75
CA LEU A 111 10.98 4.19 -3.36
C LEU A 111 11.31 3.10 -2.33
N LYS A 112 11.74 1.92 -2.78
CA LYS A 112 12.18 0.78 -1.95
C LYS A 112 11.14 0.40 -0.89
N PHE A 113 9.90 0.18 -1.33
CA PHE A 113 8.89 -0.38 -0.44
C PHE A 113 9.22 -1.85 -0.13
N ASP A 114 9.13 -2.24 1.13
CA ASP A 114 9.51 -3.59 1.58
C ASP A 114 8.48 -4.66 1.17
N LEU A 115 7.26 -4.22 0.84
CA LEU A 115 6.14 -5.08 0.50
C LEU A 115 5.27 -4.39 -0.54
N ILE A 116 4.79 -5.14 -1.52
CA ILE A 116 3.85 -4.70 -2.55
C ILE A 116 2.74 -5.74 -2.64
N LYS A 117 1.49 -5.30 -2.69
CA LYS A 117 0.35 -6.19 -2.86
C LYS A 117 -0.14 -6.17 -4.31
N ILE A 118 -0.20 -7.31 -4.93
CA ILE A 118 -0.86 -7.45 -6.24
C ILE A 118 -2.35 -7.68 -6.00
N SER A 119 -3.19 -6.83 -6.62
CA SER A 119 -4.63 -6.97 -6.52
C SER A 119 -5.14 -8.15 -7.35
N SER A 120 -6.31 -8.70 -7.00
CA SER A 120 -6.93 -9.79 -7.75
C SER A 120 -7.20 -9.41 -9.21
N GLY A 121 -7.57 -8.15 -9.48
CA GLY A 121 -7.79 -7.65 -10.84
C GLY A 121 -6.52 -7.52 -11.70
N LEU A 122 -5.34 -7.58 -11.08
CA LEU A 122 -4.04 -7.48 -11.76
C LEU A 122 -3.23 -8.78 -11.69
N PHE A 123 -3.81 -9.84 -11.15
CA PHE A 123 -3.11 -11.12 -10.96
C PHE A 123 -2.70 -11.80 -12.27
N ASN A 124 -3.38 -11.50 -13.36
CA ASN A 124 -3.07 -11.97 -14.72
C ASN A 124 -2.43 -10.89 -15.61
N ASN A 125 -2.06 -9.75 -15.06
CA ASN A 125 -1.34 -8.71 -15.79
C ASN A 125 0.16 -9.05 -15.85
N PHE A 126 0.55 -9.90 -16.79
CA PHE A 126 1.92 -10.35 -16.95
C PHE A 126 2.94 -9.22 -17.16
N PRO A 127 2.66 -8.12 -17.90
CA PRO A 127 3.57 -6.99 -17.97
C PRO A 127 3.85 -6.32 -16.63
N LEU A 128 2.90 -6.35 -15.70
CA LEU A 128 3.06 -5.80 -14.35
C LEU A 128 3.84 -6.77 -13.45
N LEU A 129 3.72 -8.09 -13.67
CA LEU A 129 4.30 -9.12 -12.82
C LEU A 129 5.76 -9.47 -13.19
N ARG A 130 6.23 -9.08 -14.36
CA ARG A 130 7.60 -9.31 -14.88
C ARG A 130 8.53 -8.15 -14.58
#